data_fcb62c5a30bd8e420cac5be8251e85c0
#
_entry.id   fcb62c5a30bd8e420cac5be8251e85c0
#
_cell.length_a   1.000
_cell.length_b   1.000
_cell.length_c   1.000
_cell.angle_alpha   90.00
_cell.angle_beta   90.00
_cell.angle_gamma   90.00
#
_symmetry.space_group_name_H-M   'P 1'
#
loop_
_entity.id
_entity.type
_entity.pdbx_description
1 polymer ?
#
loop_
_entity_poly.entity_id
_entity_poly.type
_entity_poly.pdbx_seq_one_letter_code
_entity_poly.pdbx_strand_id
1 'polypeptide(L)'
;IVEAVESCERKSIIGVQWHPECLDGDDTRALFTHFVNEAQNYRRARRWHAAHLTLDSHCDTPMFFDQDINFNRRDPKILVDIHKMVEGGLDASIMVAYLAQNGRGEAANLEATRKANTILDRLYNMVEACPQARMAFSPADLLANKQAGLRSVMPGIENAFAFGTDLA
;
A
#
# COMPACT_ATOMS: atom_id res chain seq x y z
N ILE A 1 5.71 22.80 -34.19
CA ILE A 1 5.72 21.34 -34.45
C ILE A 1 6.07 20.68 -33.14
N VAL A 2 5.31 19.68 -32.73
CA VAL A 2 5.62 18.86 -31.54
C VAL A 2 6.45 17.68 -32.04
N GLU A 3 7.69 17.58 -31.58
CA GLU A 3 8.62 16.53 -32.00
C GLU A 3 8.80 15.43 -30.96
N ALA A 4 8.47 15.73 -29.71
CA ALA A 4 8.48 14.78 -28.61
C ALA A 4 7.35 15.03 -27.63
N VAL A 5 6.90 13.99 -26.95
CA VAL A 5 5.93 14.05 -25.87
C VAL A 5 6.40 13.18 -24.71
N GLU A 6 6.14 13.62 -23.49
CA GLU A 6 6.43 12.89 -22.27
C GLU A 6 5.15 12.77 -21.43
N SER A 7 4.96 11.62 -20.80
CA SER A 7 3.84 11.43 -19.89
C SER A 7 4.05 12.20 -18.59
N CYS A 8 3.08 13.06 -18.23
CA CYS A 8 3.09 13.76 -16.94
C CYS A 8 2.85 12.81 -15.75
N GLU A 9 2.25 11.65 -15.99
CA GLU A 9 1.88 10.68 -14.94
C GLU A 9 2.89 9.54 -14.80
N ARG A 10 3.62 9.21 -15.87
CA ARG A 10 4.54 8.07 -15.92
C ARG A 10 5.88 8.50 -16.50
N LYS A 11 6.86 8.66 -15.64
CA LYS A 11 8.22 9.16 -15.96
C LYS A 11 8.98 8.42 -17.05
N SER A 12 8.56 7.21 -17.41
CA SER A 12 9.28 6.35 -18.36
C SER A 12 8.59 6.23 -19.73
N ILE A 13 7.59 7.09 -20.01
CA ILE A 13 6.92 7.09 -21.31
C ILE A 13 7.28 8.37 -22.04
N ILE A 14 8.13 8.22 -23.04
CA ILE A 14 8.54 9.28 -23.97
C ILE A 14 8.21 8.81 -25.39
N GLY A 15 7.47 9.60 -26.12
CA GLY A 15 7.22 9.41 -27.54
C GLY A 15 8.02 10.43 -28.36
N VAL A 16 8.67 9.99 -29.40
CA VAL A 16 9.41 10.86 -30.33
C VAL A 16 8.90 10.67 -31.75
N GLN A 17 8.93 11.73 -32.56
CA GLN A 17 8.44 11.71 -33.95
C GLN A 17 9.53 11.41 -34.97
N TRP A 18 10.80 11.44 -34.57
CA TRP A 18 11.94 11.10 -35.42
C TRP A 18 12.43 9.69 -35.13
N HIS A 19 13.41 9.24 -35.92
CA HIS A 19 14.06 7.94 -35.80
C HIS A 19 15.40 8.09 -35.07
N PRO A 20 15.40 8.08 -33.71
CA PRO A 20 16.64 8.22 -32.94
C PRO A 20 17.65 7.10 -33.22
N GLU A 21 17.18 5.89 -33.54
CA GLU A 21 18.02 4.74 -33.87
C GLU A 21 18.85 4.95 -35.14
N CYS A 22 18.47 5.92 -35.99
CA CYS A 22 19.18 6.25 -37.24
C CYS A 22 20.16 7.42 -37.07
N LEU A 23 20.29 7.99 -35.87
CA LEU A 23 21.11 9.18 -35.61
C LEU A 23 22.25 8.87 -34.64
N ASP A 24 23.44 9.45 -34.89
CA ASP A 24 24.63 9.26 -34.05
C ASP A 24 24.94 10.44 -33.12
N GLY A 25 23.97 11.32 -32.88
CA GLY A 25 24.13 12.50 -32.03
C GLY A 25 24.17 12.21 -30.53
N ASP A 26 24.73 13.13 -29.77
CA ASP A 26 24.78 13.03 -28.29
C ASP A 26 23.40 13.02 -27.67
N ASP A 27 22.43 13.76 -28.23
CA ASP A 27 21.03 13.77 -27.79
C ASP A 27 20.37 12.40 -27.93
N THR A 28 20.64 11.70 -29.03
CA THR A 28 20.17 10.33 -29.26
C THR A 28 20.76 9.35 -28.24
N ARG A 29 22.06 9.44 -28.00
CA ARG A 29 22.72 8.63 -26.97
C ARG A 29 22.17 8.95 -25.59
N ALA A 30 21.91 10.22 -25.29
CA ALA A 30 21.31 10.61 -24.00
C ALA A 30 19.91 10.00 -23.82
N LEU A 31 19.08 10.01 -24.88
CA LEU A 31 17.74 9.42 -24.86
C LEU A 31 17.80 7.90 -24.54
N PHE A 32 18.61 7.14 -25.29
CA PHE A 32 18.73 5.70 -25.06
C PHE A 32 19.40 5.39 -23.71
N THR A 33 20.38 6.18 -23.29
CA THR A 33 21.02 6.03 -21.98
C THR A 33 20.01 6.26 -20.86
N HIS A 34 19.13 7.27 -20.98
CA HIS A 34 18.05 7.50 -20.04
C HIS A 34 17.15 6.26 -19.91
N PHE A 35 16.66 5.72 -21.02
CA PHE A 35 15.83 4.52 -21.04
C PHE A 35 16.50 3.30 -20.39
N VAL A 36 17.74 3.06 -20.72
CA VAL A 36 18.51 1.93 -20.14
C VAL A 36 18.67 2.11 -18.64
N ASN A 37 19.00 3.32 -18.18
CA ASN A 37 19.15 3.61 -16.77
C ASN A 37 17.84 3.44 -15.99
N GLU A 38 16.72 3.95 -16.52
CA GLU A 38 15.41 3.79 -15.92
C GLU A 38 14.99 2.31 -15.83
N ALA A 39 15.21 1.55 -16.89
CA ALA A 39 14.94 0.11 -16.91
C ALA A 39 15.81 -0.66 -15.90
N GLN A 40 17.08 -0.29 -15.77
CA GLN A 40 18.00 -0.87 -14.78
C GLN A 40 17.57 -0.53 -13.33
N ASN A 41 17.21 0.73 -13.07
CA ASN A 41 16.73 1.20 -11.77
C ASN A 41 15.44 0.48 -11.37
N TYR A 42 14.48 0.38 -12.29
CA TYR A 42 13.25 -0.38 -12.06
C TYR A 42 13.53 -1.84 -11.73
N ARG A 43 14.37 -2.51 -12.53
CA ARG A 43 14.77 -3.90 -12.31
C ARG A 43 15.47 -4.09 -10.97
N ARG A 44 16.35 -3.15 -10.58
CA ARG A 44 17.06 -3.16 -9.29
C ARG A 44 16.08 -3.02 -8.12
N ALA A 45 15.15 -2.06 -8.20
CA ALA A 45 14.11 -1.86 -7.20
C ALA A 45 13.23 -3.11 -7.03
N ARG A 46 12.75 -3.68 -8.13
CA ARG A 46 11.95 -4.91 -8.11
C ARG A 46 12.67 -6.10 -7.50
N ARG A 47 13.96 -6.27 -7.79
CA ARG A 47 14.79 -7.32 -7.17
C ARG A 47 14.96 -7.10 -5.68
N TRP A 48 15.14 -5.85 -5.26
CA TRP A 48 15.27 -5.52 -3.85
C TRP A 48 13.99 -5.83 -3.08
N HIS A 49 12.82 -5.40 -3.58
CA HIS A 49 11.52 -5.72 -3.00
C HIS A 49 11.25 -7.24 -2.94
N ALA A 50 11.66 -7.98 -3.97
CA ALA A 50 11.52 -9.43 -3.95
C ALA A 50 12.39 -10.11 -2.89
N ALA A 51 13.60 -9.58 -2.63
CA ALA A 51 14.55 -10.15 -1.69
C ALA A 51 14.29 -9.74 -0.23
N HIS A 52 13.62 -8.62 0.02
CA HIS A 52 13.44 -8.04 1.36
C HIS A 52 11.95 -7.92 1.70
N LEU A 53 11.61 -8.19 2.95
CA LEU A 53 10.26 -7.90 3.46
C LEU A 53 10.09 -6.38 3.61
N THR A 54 9.02 -5.85 3.04
CA THR A 54 8.63 -4.44 3.15
C THR A 54 7.39 -4.31 4.01
N LEU A 55 7.43 -3.41 4.99
CA LEU A 55 6.34 -3.17 5.93
C LEU A 55 6.05 -1.67 6.01
N ASP A 56 4.80 -1.31 5.79
CA ASP A 56 4.23 -0.03 6.20
C ASP A 56 3.72 -0.15 7.63
N SER A 57 4.32 0.60 8.54
CA SER A 57 4.03 0.50 9.97
C SER A 57 2.76 1.20 10.42
N HIS A 58 2.06 1.93 9.53
CA HIS A 58 0.84 2.65 9.88
C HIS A 58 0.02 3.02 8.65
N CYS A 59 -1.20 2.52 8.55
CA CYS A 59 -2.10 2.79 7.44
C CYS A 59 -3.53 2.99 7.92
N ASP A 60 -4.09 4.16 7.61
CA ASP A 60 -5.44 4.58 8.01
C ASP A 60 -6.55 4.17 7.04
N THR A 61 -6.29 3.32 6.08
CA THR A 61 -7.34 2.81 5.16
C THR A 61 -8.60 2.34 5.90
N PRO A 62 -8.53 1.68 7.10
CA PRO A 62 -9.71 1.28 7.83
C PRO A 62 -10.64 2.40 8.27
N MET A 63 -10.17 3.64 8.38
CA MET A 63 -11.01 4.81 8.69
C MET A 63 -12.11 5.07 7.65
N PHE A 64 -11.94 4.56 6.44
CA PHE A 64 -12.86 4.78 5.33
C PHE A 64 -13.84 3.62 5.10
N PHE A 65 -13.81 2.59 5.94
CA PHE A 65 -14.65 1.41 5.75
C PHE A 65 -16.15 1.66 5.94
N ASP A 66 -16.54 2.75 6.57
CA ASP A 66 -17.92 3.21 6.67
C ASP A 66 -18.43 3.93 5.40
N GLN A 67 -17.52 4.26 4.47
CA GLN A 67 -17.80 4.97 3.22
C GLN A 67 -17.88 4.03 1.99
N ASP A 68 -18.29 2.78 2.20
CA ASP A 68 -18.35 1.73 1.16
C ASP A 68 -16.97 1.41 0.52
N ILE A 69 -15.90 1.68 1.24
CA ILE A 69 -14.55 1.30 0.82
C ILE A 69 -14.31 -0.19 1.10
N ASN A 70 -13.84 -0.89 0.08
CA ASN A 70 -13.43 -2.28 0.19
C ASN A 70 -11.96 -2.43 -0.19
N PHE A 71 -11.13 -2.83 0.76
CA PHE A 71 -9.70 -3.08 0.58
C PHE A 71 -9.36 -4.02 -0.59
N ASN A 72 -10.27 -4.95 -0.93
CA ASN A 72 -10.11 -5.93 -2.00
C ASN A 72 -10.38 -5.37 -3.39
N ARG A 73 -10.79 -4.12 -3.49
CA ARG A 73 -11.05 -3.42 -4.75
C ARG A 73 -10.08 -2.26 -4.92
N ARG A 74 -9.70 -1.99 -6.16
CA ARG A 74 -8.97 -0.76 -6.45
C ARG A 74 -9.89 0.44 -6.26
N ASP A 75 -9.53 1.34 -5.37
CA ASP A 75 -10.29 2.54 -5.09
C ASP A 75 -9.39 3.80 -5.13
N PRO A 76 -9.71 4.83 -5.94
CA PRO A 76 -8.94 6.06 -6.01
C PRO A 76 -9.03 6.91 -4.73
N LYS A 77 -10.01 6.65 -3.85
CA LYS A 77 -10.20 7.42 -2.62
C LYS A 77 -9.23 7.05 -1.51
N ILE A 78 -8.61 5.87 -1.57
CA ILE A 78 -7.65 5.38 -0.58
C ILE A 78 -6.26 5.21 -1.20
N LEU A 79 -5.23 5.39 -0.41
CA LEU A 79 -3.84 5.28 -0.88
C LEU A 79 -3.32 3.84 -0.87
N VAL A 80 -3.87 2.98 -0.01
CA VAL A 80 -3.48 1.58 0.13
C VAL A 80 -4.69 0.68 -0.02
N ASP A 81 -4.69 -0.14 -1.07
CA ASP A 81 -5.56 -1.28 -1.30
C ASP A 81 -4.70 -2.47 -1.76
N ILE A 82 -5.28 -3.66 -1.84
CA ILE A 82 -4.54 -4.89 -2.19
C ILE A 82 -3.84 -4.77 -3.56
N HIS A 83 -4.46 -4.11 -4.53
CA HIS A 83 -3.89 -3.95 -5.87
C HIS A 83 -2.67 -3.03 -5.86
N LYS A 84 -2.75 -1.93 -5.11
CA LYS A 84 -1.63 -0.99 -4.94
C LYS A 84 -0.48 -1.61 -4.15
N MET A 85 -0.77 -2.43 -3.12
CA MET A 85 0.25 -3.19 -2.41
C MET A 85 0.99 -4.15 -3.35
N VAL A 86 0.26 -4.88 -4.19
CA VAL A 86 0.87 -5.81 -5.16
C VAL A 86 1.73 -5.07 -6.18
N GLU A 87 1.22 -3.99 -6.76
CA GLU A 87 1.92 -3.19 -7.77
C GLU A 87 3.15 -2.48 -7.22
N GLY A 88 3.03 -1.90 -6.02
CA GLY A 88 4.11 -1.20 -5.32
C GLY A 88 5.16 -2.14 -4.73
N GLY A 89 4.87 -3.44 -4.63
CA GLY A 89 5.75 -4.40 -3.97
C GLY A 89 5.78 -4.26 -2.44
N LEU A 90 4.70 -3.74 -1.84
CA LEU A 90 4.53 -3.68 -0.39
C LEU A 90 4.04 -5.04 0.10
N ASP A 91 4.81 -5.68 0.99
CA ASP A 91 4.50 -7.02 1.47
C ASP A 91 3.55 -7.02 2.66
N ALA A 92 3.64 -6.00 3.52
CA ALA A 92 2.85 -5.92 4.75
C ALA A 92 2.45 -4.48 5.08
N SER A 93 1.30 -4.32 5.74
CA SER A 93 0.87 -3.04 6.31
C SER A 93 0.16 -3.27 7.64
N ILE A 94 0.46 -2.39 8.63
CA ILE A 94 -0.32 -2.32 9.86
C ILE A 94 -1.52 -1.43 9.56
N MET A 95 -2.70 -2.04 9.52
CA MET A 95 -3.97 -1.37 9.27
C MET A 95 -4.63 -0.99 10.57
N VAL A 96 -4.84 0.29 10.78
CA VAL A 96 -5.13 0.87 12.10
C VAL A 96 -6.58 1.27 12.24
N ALA A 97 -7.22 0.81 13.30
CA ALA A 97 -8.47 1.37 13.79
C ALA A 97 -8.17 2.64 14.59
N TYR A 98 -8.17 3.79 13.91
CA TYR A 98 -8.02 5.10 14.54
C TYR A 98 -9.37 5.64 15.02
N LEU A 99 -9.39 6.18 16.21
CA LEU A 99 -10.56 6.84 16.78
C LEU A 99 -10.17 8.18 17.40
N ALA A 100 -10.74 9.26 16.86
CA ALA A 100 -10.59 10.58 17.45
C ALA A 100 -11.23 10.59 18.86
N GLN A 101 -10.51 11.07 19.84
CA GLN A 101 -11.02 11.17 21.21
C GLN A 101 -11.97 12.37 21.34
N ASN A 102 -13.26 12.09 21.37
CA ASN A 102 -14.32 13.10 21.46
C ASN A 102 -14.92 13.26 22.85
N GLY A 103 -14.46 12.50 23.86
CA GLY A 103 -14.97 12.53 25.21
C GLY A 103 -14.07 11.77 26.18
N ARG A 104 -14.40 11.87 27.47
CA ARG A 104 -13.73 11.13 28.53
C ARG A 104 -14.76 10.47 29.43
N GLY A 105 -14.38 9.38 30.07
CA GLY A 105 -15.23 8.63 30.98
C GLY A 105 -15.74 7.33 30.39
N GLU A 106 -16.39 6.52 31.21
CA GLU A 106 -16.74 5.13 30.91
C GLU A 106 -17.61 4.99 29.66
N ALA A 107 -18.64 5.81 29.50
CA ALA A 107 -19.51 5.76 28.33
C ALA A 107 -18.78 6.08 27.02
N ALA A 108 -17.86 7.06 27.03
CA ALA A 108 -17.04 7.40 25.89
C ALA A 108 -16.05 6.29 25.53
N ASN A 109 -15.43 5.68 26.54
CA ASN A 109 -14.51 4.56 26.36
C ASN A 109 -15.24 3.34 25.78
N LEU A 110 -16.42 3.00 26.32
CA LEU A 110 -17.23 1.88 25.80
C LEU A 110 -17.63 2.07 24.34
N GLU A 111 -18.03 3.28 23.98
CA GLU A 111 -18.36 3.59 22.57
C GLU A 111 -17.13 3.52 21.67
N ALA A 112 -15.97 3.97 22.14
CA ALA A 112 -14.71 3.86 21.41
C ALA A 112 -14.32 2.39 21.18
N THR A 113 -14.40 1.56 22.22
CA THR A 113 -14.15 0.11 22.13
C THR A 113 -15.06 -0.54 21.10
N ARG A 114 -16.36 -0.21 21.11
CA ARG A 114 -17.32 -0.75 20.13
C ARG A 114 -16.97 -0.35 18.71
N LYS A 115 -16.60 0.92 18.48
CA LYS A 115 -16.19 1.41 17.16
C LYS A 115 -14.90 0.75 16.68
N ALA A 116 -13.89 0.63 17.54
CA ALA A 116 -12.65 -0.06 17.22
C ALA A 116 -12.91 -1.50 16.77
N ASN A 117 -13.69 -2.25 17.54
CA ASN A 117 -14.07 -3.62 17.20
C ASN A 117 -14.82 -3.69 15.87
N THR A 118 -15.74 -2.76 15.61
CA THR A 118 -16.45 -2.72 14.32
C THR A 118 -15.50 -2.52 13.14
N ILE A 119 -14.50 -1.66 13.29
CA ILE A 119 -13.49 -1.44 12.23
C ILE A 119 -12.64 -2.69 12.04
N LEU A 120 -12.18 -3.30 13.13
CA LEU A 120 -11.37 -4.51 13.10
C LEU A 120 -12.14 -5.69 12.51
N ASP A 121 -13.40 -5.91 12.91
CA ASP A 121 -14.23 -6.97 12.35
C ASP A 121 -14.38 -6.84 10.82
N ARG A 122 -14.57 -5.61 10.32
CA ARG A 122 -14.60 -5.34 8.88
C ARG A 122 -13.27 -5.66 8.23
N LEU A 123 -12.15 -5.29 8.85
CA LEU A 123 -10.81 -5.59 8.36
C LEU A 123 -10.59 -7.10 8.25
N TYR A 124 -10.91 -7.85 9.31
CA TYR A 124 -10.80 -9.32 9.32
C TYR A 124 -11.63 -9.95 8.19
N ASN A 125 -12.90 -9.56 8.07
CA ASN A 125 -13.79 -10.07 7.03
C ASN A 125 -13.28 -9.76 5.61
N MET A 126 -12.75 -8.54 5.38
CA MET A 126 -12.19 -8.17 4.08
C MET A 126 -10.94 -8.98 3.75
N VAL A 127 -10.06 -9.22 4.72
CA VAL A 127 -8.84 -10.00 4.51
C VAL A 127 -9.18 -11.47 4.30
N GLU A 128 -10.12 -12.04 5.06
CA GLU A 128 -10.57 -13.41 4.87
C GLU A 128 -11.17 -13.66 3.47
N ALA A 129 -11.91 -12.68 2.96
CA ALA A 129 -12.48 -12.73 1.61
C ALA A 129 -11.45 -12.43 0.49
N CYS A 130 -10.21 -12.08 0.82
CA CYS A 130 -9.19 -11.68 -0.15
C CYS A 130 -8.20 -12.82 -0.44
N PRO A 131 -8.19 -13.39 -1.66
CA PRO A 131 -7.26 -14.47 -1.98
C PRO A 131 -5.79 -14.02 -2.06
N GLN A 132 -5.52 -12.72 -2.10
CA GLN A 132 -4.18 -12.15 -2.21
C GLN A 132 -3.62 -11.63 -0.87
N ALA A 133 -4.42 -11.65 0.21
CA ALA A 133 -4.02 -11.17 1.51
C ALA A 133 -4.22 -12.24 2.60
N ARG A 134 -3.51 -12.07 3.71
CA ARG A 134 -3.67 -12.86 4.92
C ARG A 134 -3.31 -12.03 6.14
N MET A 135 -3.99 -12.28 7.24
CA MET A 135 -3.62 -11.71 8.53
C MET A 135 -2.24 -12.19 8.96
N ALA A 136 -1.51 -11.32 9.65
CA ALA A 136 -0.24 -11.65 10.28
C ALA A 136 -0.21 -11.09 11.71
N PHE A 137 0.25 -11.89 12.65
CA PHE A 137 0.33 -11.55 14.08
C PHE A 137 1.74 -11.72 14.64
N SER A 138 2.67 -12.21 13.80
CA SER A 138 4.05 -12.47 14.17
C SER A 138 4.99 -12.24 12.97
N PRO A 139 6.31 -12.06 13.22
CA PRO A 139 7.30 -12.04 12.15
C PRO A 139 7.31 -13.31 11.30
N ALA A 140 7.00 -14.46 11.90
CA ALA A 140 6.93 -15.73 11.19
C ALA A 140 5.78 -15.74 10.17
N ASP A 141 4.62 -15.17 10.53
CA ASP A 141 3.48 -15.04 9.61
C ASP A 141 3.84 -14.14 8.42
N LEU A 142 4.53 -13.02 8.66
CA LEU A 142 4.97 -12.10 7.61
C LEU A 142 5.85 -12.83 6.58
N LEU A 143 6.81 -13.61 7.05
CA LEU A 143 7.70 -14.38 6.18
C LEU A 143 6.96 -15.48 5.42
N ALA A 144 6.08 -16.21 6.10
CA ALA A 144 5.27 -17.27 5.48
C ALA A 144 4.34 -16.71 4.40
N ASN A 145 3.67 -15.58 4.67
CA ASN A 145 2.79 -14.93 3.71
C ASN A 145 3.58 -14.44 2.49
N LYS A 146 4.74 -13.81 2.69
CA LYS A 146 5.61 -13.38 1.59
C LYS A 146 6.05 -14.57 0.72
N GLN A 147 6.47 -15.67 1.34
CA GLN A 147 6.85 -16.90 0.62
C GLN A 147 5.69 -17.48 -0.19
N ALA A 148 4.46 -17.36 0.32
CA ALA A 148 3.24 -17.75 -0.38
C ALA A 148 2.78 -16.75 -1.46
N GLY A 149 3.47 -15.62 -1.64
CA GLY A 149 3.09 -14.56 -2.57
C GLY A 149 1.91 -13.70 -2.11
N LEU A 150 1.55 -13.80 -0.83
CA LEU A 150 0.44 -13.06 -0.23
C LEU A 150 0.93 -11.76 0.40
N ARG A 151 0.00 -10.80 0.54
CA ARG A 151 0.22 -9.57 1.30
C ARG A 151 -0.26 -9.78 2.72
N SER A 152 0.51 -9.28 3.67
CA SER A 152 0.18 -9.37 5.09
C SER A 152 -0.56 -8.14 5.56
N VAL A 153 -1.61 -8.34 6.34
CA VAL A 153 -2.32 -7.30 7.06
C VAL A 153 -2.17 -7.57 8.55
N MET A 154 -1.65 -6.58 9.27
CA MET A 154 -1.54 -6.61 10.72
C MET A 154 -2.58 -5.64 11.31
N PRO A 155 -3.42 -6.07 12.26
CA PRO A 155 -4.36 -5.16 12.89
C PRO A 155 -3.65 -4.28 13.91
N GLY A 156 -4.03 -3.00 13.97
CA GLY A 156 -3.58 -2.05 14.96
C GLY A 156 -4.72 -1.23 15.53
N ILE A 157 -4.52 -0.64 16.69
CA ILE A 157 -5.41 0.35 17.28
C ILE A 157 -4.58 1.59 17.58
N GLU A 158 -5.02 2.73 17.08
CA GLU A 158 -4.48 4.03 17.46
C GLU A 158 -5.44 4.73 18.40
N ASN A 159 -4.85 5.32 19.44
CA ASN A 159 -5.55 5.95 20.56
C ASN A 159 -6.06 4.94 21.59
N ALA A 160 -5.29 4.80 22.67
CA ALA A 160 -5.48 3.79 23.72
C ALA A 160 -6.82 3.88 24.48
N PHE A 161 -7.57 4.99 24.36
CA PHE A 161 -8.87 5.09 25.04
C PHE A 161 -9.90 4.07 24.51
N ALA A 162 -9.66 3.51 23.34
CA ALA A 162 -10.46 2.42 22.79
C ALA A 162 -10.33 1.09 23.57
N PHE A 163 -9.30 0.94 24.41
CA PHE A 163 -9.17 -0.21 25.31
C PHE A 163 -10.04 -0.08 26.57
N GLY A 164 -10.62 1.10 26.81
CA GLY A 164 -11.38 1.38 28.03
C GLY A 164 -10.49 1.49 29.26
N THR A 165 -11.01 1.04 30.40
CA THR A 165 -10.29 1.02 31.66
C THR A 165 -9.83 -0.37 32.09
N ASP A 166 -10.23 -1.39 31.36
CA ASP A 166 -9.83 -2.78 31.60
C ASP A 166 -8.59 -3.09 30.75
N LEU A 167 -7.45 -3.16 31.43
CA LEU A 167 -6.14 -3.45 30.83
C LEU A 167 -5.66 -4.87 31.15
N ALA A 168 -6.54 -5.75 31.65
CA ALA A 168 -6.23 -7.12 31.98
C ALA A 168 -6.38 -8.07 30.79
#